data_23aa3b123def547faa2e9c252499134b
#
_entry.id   23aa3b123def547faa2e9c252499134b
#
_cell.length_a   1.000
_cell.length_b   1.000
_cell.length_c   1.000
_cell.angle_alpha   90.00
_cell.angle_beta   90.00
_cell.angle_gamma   90.00
#
_symmetry.space_group_name_H-M   'P 1'
#
loop_
_entity.id
_entity.type
_entity.pdbx_description
1 polymer ?
#
loop_
_entity_poly.entity_id
_entity_poly.type
_entity_poly.pdbx_seq_one_letter_code
_entity_poly.pdbx_strand_id
1 'polypeptide(L)'
;MMNISDALNVIKAHQAKIPVQVIDLANELGLKVYEVPNWPDDLSGMVRKNVEATGGFDIFVNQTHAETRRRFTIAHEIAHVVLHPHLIGDGITDDALLRSGLSNDVEAQANRLAADILMPREALNSRLKMGINSVYVLATEFKVSDQAMAIRLGVAQ
;
A
#
# COMPACT_ATOMS: atom_id res chain seq x y z
N MET A 1 -13.40 14.90 -3.13
CA MET A 1 -12.49 13.88 -2.55
C MET A 1 -13.31 12.84 -1.82
N MET A 2 -12.94 11.59 -1.98
CA MET A 2 -13.62 10.47 -1.35
C MET A 2 -13.36 10.47 0.16
N ASN A 3 -14.38 10.22 0.97
CA ASN A 3 -14.18 10.11 2.42
C ASN A 3 -13.58 8.73 2.77
N ILE A 4 -13.12 8.59 4.01
CA ILE A 4 -12.45 7.35 4.47
C ILE A 4 -13.37 6.14 4.31
N SER A 5 -14.64 6.28 4.69
CA SER A 5 -15.59 5.17 4.62
C SER A 5 -15.77 4.67 3.17
N ASP A 6 -15.92 5.59 2.23
CA ASP A 6 -16.05 5.23 0.81
C ASP A 6 -14.78 4.56 0.30
N ALA A 7 -13.61 5.10 0.68
CA ALA A 7 -12.33 4.52 0.28
C ALA A 7 -12.16 3.10 0.81
N LEU A 8 -12.52 2.85 2.06
CA LEU A 8 -12.43 1.52 2.66
C LEU A 8 -13.38 0.54 1.97
N ASN A 9 -14.55 0.99 1.52
CA ASN A 9 -15.48 0.16 0.76
C ASN A 9 -14.90 -0.23 -0.59
N VAL A 10 -14.23 0.70 -1.28
CA VAL A 10 -13.55 0.41 -2.55
C VAL A 10 -12.42 -0.60 -2.33
N ILE A 11 -11.62 -0.42 -1.28
CA ILE A 11 -10.55 -1.34 -0.91
C ILE A 11 -11.14 -2.74 -0.70
N LYS A 12 -12.21 -2.84 0.08
CA LYS A 12 -12.83 -4.13 0.39
C LYS A 12 -13.32 -4.83 -0.87
N ALA A 13 -13.88 -4.10 -1.81
CA ALA A 13 -14.34 -4.68 -3.08
C ALA A 13 -13.16 -5.29 -3.87
N HIS A 14 -12.02 -4.61 -3.88
CA HIS A 14 -10.82 -5.12 -4.57
C HIS A 14 -10.19 -6.31 -3.85
N GLN A 15 -10.45 -6.48 -2.57
CA GLN A 15 -9.92 -7.60 -1.78
C GLN A 15 -10.63 -8.93 -2.06
N ALA A 16 -11.69 -8.91 -2.84
CA ALA A 16 -12.38 -10.14 -3.26
C ALA A 16 -11.49 -10.98 -4.20
N LYS A 17 -10.51 -10.37 -4.83
CA LYS A 17 -9.56 -11.05 -5.72
C LYS A 17 -8.16 -11.00 -5.11
N ILE A 18 -7.53 -12.17 -4.94
CA ILE A 18 -6.17 -12.30 -4.44
C ILE A 18 -5.27 -12.83 -5.57
N PRO A 19 -4.11 -12.22 -5.84
CA PRO A 19 -3.55 -11.04 -5.17
C PRO A 19 -4.31 -9.76 -5.53
N VAL A 20 -4.39 -8.85 -4.57
CA VAL A 20 -5.07 -7.58 -4.77
C VAL A 20 -4.35 -6.77 -5.86
N GLN A 21 -5.11 -6.25 -6.82
CA GLN A 21 -4.57 -5.47 -7.93
C GLN A 21 -4.44 -4.01 -7.51
N VAL A 22 -3.28 -3.66 -6.95
CA VAL A 22 -3.09 -2.35 -6.29
C VAL A 22 -3.18 -1.17 -7.26
N ILE A 23 -2.76 -1.35 -8.52
CA ILE A 23 -2.85 -0.28 -9.53
C ILE A 23 -4.31 -0.04 -9.90
N ASP A 24 -5.09 -1.11 -10.09
CA ASP A 24 -6.52 -0.99 -10.37
C ASP A 24 -7.24 -0.33 -9.18
N LEU A 25 -6.86 -0.71 -7.97
CA LEU A 25 -7.41 -0.07 -6.77
C LEU A 25 -7.10 1.43 -6.75
N ALA A 26 -5.84 1.79 -6.99
CA ALA A 26 -5.45 3.20 -7.03
C ALA A 26 -6.27 3.96 -8.08
N ASN A 27 -6.40 3.39 -9.28
CA ASN A 27 -7.15 4.01 -10.36
C ASN A 27 -8.61 4.22 -10.00
N GLU A 28 -9.24 3.26 -9.34
CA GLU A 28 -10.64 3.41 -8.92
C GLU A 28 -10.80 4.48 -7.85
N LEU A 29 -9.77 4.69 -7.03
CA LEU A 29 -9.76 5.79 -6.07
C LEU A 29 -9.42 7.15 -6.71
N GLY A 30 -9.22 7.17 -8.03
CA GLY A 30 -8.89 8.39 -8.76
C GLY A 30 -7.43 8.79 -8.66
N LEU A 31 -6.56 7.86 -8.30
CA LEU A 31 -5.13 8.10 -8.13
C LEU A 31 -4.39 7.51 -9.31
N LYS A 32 -3.49 8.30 -9.92
CA LYS A 32 -2.60 7.79 -10.97
C LYS A 32 -1.32 7.28 -10.36
N VAL A 33 -0.85 6.15 -10.87
CA VAL A 33 0.41 5.54 -10.44
C VAL A 33 1.43 5.67 -11.57
N TYR A 34 2.59 6.24 -11.25
CA TYR A 34 3.69 6.41 -12.18
C TYR A 34 4.89 5.58 -11.69
N GLU A 35 5.49 4.83 -12.60
CA GLU A 35 6.71 4.08 -12.32
C GLU A 35 7.90 4.94 -12.71
N VAL A 36 8.83 5.16 -11.78
CA VAL A 36 9.99 6.03 -11.98
C VAL A 36 11.24 5.17 -12.17
N PRO A 37 11.90 5.24 -13.34
CA PRO A 37 12.98 4.30 -13.67
C PRO A 37 14.35 4.65 -13.08
N ASN A 38 14.58 5.90 -12.67
CA ASN A 38 15.92 6.39 -12.34
C ASN A 38 16.05 6.89 -10.91
N TRP A 39 15.27 6.35 -9.98
CA TRP A 39 15.39 6.75 -8.58
C TRP A 39 16.46 5.95 -7.85
N PRO A 40 17.09 6.56 -6.83
CA PRO A 40 18.00 5.81 -5.96
C PRO A 40 17.26 4.67 -5.24
N ASP A 41 18.01 3.64 -4.89
CA ASP A 41 17.43 2.43 -4.29
C ASP A 41 16.76 2.69 -2.95
N ASP A 42 17.19 3.71 -2.21
CA ASP A 42 16.61 4.06 -0.92
C ASP A 42 15.32 4.88 -1.00
N LEU A 43 14.92 5.29 -2.20
CA LEU A 43 13.66 6.01 -2.40
C LEU A 43 12.63 5.06 -2.99
N SER A 44 11.63 4.69 -2.19
CA SER A 44 10.62 3.69 -2.59
C SER A 44 9.44 4.31 -3.31
N GLY A 45 8.89 5.39 -2.78
CA GLY A 45 7.67 5.98 -3.32
C GLY A 45 7.50 7.42 -2.90
N MET A 46 6.49 8.03 -3.49
CA MET A 46 6.13 9.42 -3.23
C MET A 46 4.65 9.59 -3.57
N VAL A 47 3.97 10.42 -2.83
CA VAL A 47 2.63 10.88 -3.20
C VAL A 47 2.67 12.41 -3.28
N ARG A 48 1.99 12.96 -4.29
CA ARG A 48 1.97 14.39 -4.55
C ARG A 48 0.56 14.84 -4.84
N LYS A 49 0.20 15.99 -4.31
CA LYS A 49 -1.09 16.61 -4.58
C LYS A 49 -1.21 16.97 -6.07
N ASN A 50 -2.35 16.61 -6.65
CA ASN A 50 -2.68 16.96 -8.03
C ASN A 50 -4.18 17.27 -8.11
N VAL A 51 -4.51 18.55 -8.15
CA VAL A 51 -5.90 19.00 -8.13
C VAL A 51 -6.67 18.59 -9.39
N GLU A 52 -5.98 18.26 -10.46
CA GLU A 52 -6.61 17.81 -11.71
C GLU A 52 -6.94 16.31 -11.68
N ALA A 53 -6.33 15.55 -10.79
CA ALA A 53 -6.67 14.14 -10.61
C ALA A 53 -8.00 14.02 -9.87
N THR A 54 -8.83 13.06 -10.26
CA THR A 54 -10.14 12.85 -9.63
C THR A 54 -10.00 12.57 -8.12
N GLY A 55 -9.00 11.81 -7.73
CA GLY A 55 -8.72 11.54 -6.33
C GLY A 55 -7.85 12.58 -5.65
N GLY A 56 -7.36 13.57 -6.38
CA GLY A 56 -6.61 14.69 -5.83
C GLY A 56 -5.11 14.47 -5.66
N PHE A 57 -4.59 13.29 -6.00
CA PHE A 57 -3.18 12.94 -5.79
C PHE A 57 -2.66 12.02 -6.87
N ASP A 58 -1.34 12.08 -7.08
CA ASP A 58 -0.59 11.12 -7.90
C ASP A 58 0.36 10.33 -7.01
N ILE A 59 0.56 9.06 -7.36
CA ILE A 59 1.49 8.16 -6.68
C ILE A 59 2.66 7.85 -7.61
N PHE A 60 3.87 7.88 -7.06
CA PHE A 60 5.10 7.52 -7.78
C PHE A 60 5.75 6.36 -7.07
N VAL A 61 6.22 5.38 -7.82
CA VAL A 61 6.85 4.18 -7.26
C VAL A 61 8.18 3.91 -7.98
N ASN A 62 9.18 3.48 -7.24
CA ASN A 62 10.49 3.14 -7.80
C ASN A 62 10.39 1.88 -8.65
N GLN A 63 10.54 2.05 -9.97
CA GLN A 63 10.43 0.95 -10.93
C GLN A 63 11.52 -0.11 -10.75
N THR A 64 12.66 0.27 -10.18
CA THR A 64 13.80 -0.66 -10.03
C THR A 64 13.64 -1.64 -8.87
N HIS A 65 12.68 -1.41 -7.97
CA HIS A 65 12.43 -2.30 -6.85
C HIS A 65 11.75 -3.59 -7.30
N ALA A 66 11.92 -4.65 -6.53
CA ALA A 66 11.23 -5.93 -6.77
C ALA A 66 9.71 -5.74 -6.74
N GLU A 67 8.99 -6.57 -7.45
CA GLU A 67 7.52 -6.46 -7.59
C GLU A 67 6.81 -6.42 -6.24
N THR A 68 7.18 -7.30 -5.30
CA THR A 68 6.53 -7.32 -3.99
C THR A 68 6.73 -6.01 -3.23
N ARG A 69 7.92 -5.42 -3.35
CA ARG A 69 8.23 -4.13 -2.73
C ARG A 69 7.45 -2.99 -3.38
N ARG A 70 7.38 -2.98 -4.73
CA ARG A 70 6.60 -1.96 -5.44
C ARG A 70 5.13 -2.03 -5.04
N ARG A 71 4.57 -3.23 -4.95
CA ARG A 71 3.17 -3.41 -4.55
C ARG A 71 2.92 -2.87 -3.14
N PHE A 72 3.83 -3.17 -2.21
CA PHE A 72 3.70 -2.65 -0.84
C PHE A 72 3.82 -1.12 -0.83
N THR A 73 4.75 -0.56 -1.60
CA THR A 73 4.91 0.89 -1.71
C THR A 73 3.63 1.55 -2.23
N ILE A 74 3.02 1.01 -3.28
CA ILE A 74 1.77 1.56 -3.82
C ILE A 74 0.67 1.50 -2.76
N ALA A 75 0.52 0.38 -2.06
CA ALA A 75 -0.47 0.25 -1.00
C ALA A 75 -0.21 1.23 0.14
N HIS A 76 1.05 1.45 0.49
CA HIS A 76 1.47 2.40 1.52
C HIS A 76 1.08 3.84 1.13
N GLU A 77 1.34 4.23 -0.12
CA GLU A 77 0.98 5.56 -0.59
C GLU A 77 -0.54 5.73 -0.68
N ILE A 78 -1.27 4.70 -1.10
CA ILE A 78 -2.74 4.71 -1.04
C ILE A 78 -3.20 4.95 0.41
N ALA A 79 -2.57 4.28 1.37
CA ALA A 79 -2.91 4.44 2.77
C ALA A 79 -2.72 5.88 3.25
N HIS A 80 -1.64 6.54 2.83
CA HIS A 80 -1.44 7.96 3.17
C HIS A 80 -2.53 8.84 2.57
N VAL A 81 -2.93 8.60 1.33
CA VAL A 81 -4.02 9.38 0.70
C VAL A 81 -5.33 9.18 1.48
N VAL A 82 -5.62 7.95 1.89
CA VAL A 82 -6.86 7.63 2.59
C VAL A 82 -6.87 8.20 4.02
N LEU A 83 -5.76 8.03 4.75
CA LEU A 83 -5.70 8.36 6.18
C LEU A 83 -5.17 9.77 6.45
N HIS A 84 -4.27 10.27 5.63
CA HIS A 84 -3.51 11.48 5.92
C HIS A 84 -3.49 12.48 4.74
N PRO A 85 -4.61 12.70 4.03
CA PRO A 85 -4.57 13.55 2.82
C PRO A 85 -4.12 14.99 3.14
N HIS A 86 -4.43 15.48 4.32
CA HIS A 86 -4.07 16.84 4.75
C HIS A 86 -2.58 17.00 5.06
N LEU A 87 -1.83 15.90 5.20
CA LEU A 87 -0.39 15.95 5.46
C LEU A 87 0.43 15.94 4.17
N ILE A 88 -0.20 15.69 3.03
CA ILE A 88 0.49 15.59 1.74
C ILE A 88 0.57 16.97 1.11
N GLY A 89 1.79 17.42 0.82
CA GLY A 89 2.03 18.72 0.22
C GLY A 89 2.23 18.66 -1.29
N ASP A 90 2.42 19.85 -1.87
CA ASP A 90 2.66 19.99 -3.31
C ASP A 90 4.14 19.74 -3.63
N GLY A 91 4.43 18.65 -4.31
CA GLY A 91 5.75 18.38 -4.84
C GLY A 91 6.80 17.99 -3.81
N ILE A 92 6.41 17.72 -2.57
CA ILE A 92 7.32 17.26 -1.52
C ILE A 92 7.16 15.76 -1.40
N THR A 93 8.28 15.04 -1.33
CA THR A 93 8.23 13.61 -1.14
C THR A 93 7.58 13.30 0.21
N ASP A 94 6.66 12.37 0.18
CA ASP A 94 5.98 11.91 1.39
C ASP A 94 6.99 11.46 2.44
N ASP A 95 7.96 10.66 2.02
CA ASP A 95 9.04 10.20 2.89
C ASP A 95 9.80 11.33 3.56
N ALA A 96 10.07 12.42 2.86
CA ALA A 96 10.80 13.55 3.41
C ALA A 96 9.99 14.28 4.49
N LEU A 97 8.68 14.44 4.29
CA LEU A 97 7.80 15.08 5.25
C LEU A 97 7.60 14.23 6.50
N LEU A 98 7.41 12.95 6.32
CA LEU A 98 7.09 12.04 7.40
C LEU A 98 8.33 11.64 8.19
N ARG A 99 9.50 11.57 7.53
CA ARG A 99 10.78 11.29 8.19
C ARG A 99 11.28 12.47 9.03
N SER A 100 10.78 13.68 8.80
CA SER A 100 11.20 14.84 9.59
C SER A 100 10.51 14.91 10.95
N GLY A 101 9.96 13.82 11.45
CA GLY A 101 9.49 13.68 12.83
C GLY A 101 8.01 13.90 13.05
N LEU A 102 7.21 14.03 11.99
CA LEU A 102 5.76 14.09 12.14
C LEU A 102 5.20 12.74 12.50
N SER A 103 6.04 11.75 12.51
CA SER A 103 5.86 10.70 13.39
C SER A 103 5.87 9.31 12.84
N ASN A 104 6.52 8.53 13.61
CA ASN A 104 6.46 7.10 13.55
C ASN A 104 5.00 6.59 13.57
N ASP A 105 4.08 7.33 14.19
CA ASP A 105 2.66 6.94 14.26
C ASP A 105 1.96 7.01 12.90
N VAL A 106 2.22 8.08 12.15
CA VAL A 106 1.64 8.25 10.80
C VAL A 106 2.15 7.14 9.88
N GLU A 107 3.46 6.88 9.91
CA GLU A 107 4.06 5.80 9.12
C GLU A 107 3.52 4.43 9.55
N ALA A 108 3.40 4.19 10.85
CA ALA A 108 2.87 2.93 11.36
C ALA A 108 1.41 2.71 10.93
N GLN A 109 0.60 3.76 10.93
CA GLN A 109 -0.79 3.68 10.47
C GLN A 109 -0.84 3.35 8.99
N ALA A 110 -0.01 4.00 8.17
CA ALA A 110 0.04 3.72 6.74
C ALA A 110 0.52 2.30 6.46
N ASN A 111 1.52 1.84 7.19
CA ASN A 111 2.01 0.47 7.05
C ASN A 111 0.94 -0.56 7.44
N ARG A 112 0.17 -0.31 8.50
CA ARG A 112 -0.92 -1.20 8.90
C ARG A 112 -2.00 -1.28 7.84
N LEU A 113 -2.43 -0.14 7.29
CA LEU A 113 -3.44 -0.16 6.25
C LEU A 113 -2.90 -0.81 4.97
N ALA A 114 -1.64 -0.56 4.61
CA ALA A 114 -1.03 -1.24 3.46
C ALA A 114 -1.03 -2.76 3.64
N ALA A 115 -0.67 -3.23 4.83
CA ALA A 115 -0.72 -4.66 5.14
C ALA A 115 -2.16 -5.20 5.07
N ASP A 116 -3.13 -4.45 5.58
CA ASP A 116 -4.55 -4.83 5.50
C ASP A 116 -5.03 -4.90 4.04
N ILE A 117 -4.59 -3.96 3.21
CA ILE A 117 -4.95 -3.96 1.78
C ILE A 117 -4.45 -5.23 1.09
N LEU A 118 -3.18 -5.55 1.28
CA LEU A 118 -2.52 -6.64 0.55
C LEU A 118 -2.77 -8.02 1.14
N MET A 119 -3.01 -8.08 2.44
CA MET A 119 -3.18 -9.34 3.16
C MET A 119 -4.46 -9.30 4.01
N PRO A 120 -5.64 -9.26 3.35
CA PRO A 120 -6.91 -9.16 4.07
C PRO A 120 -7.07 -10.31 5.06
N ARG A 121 -7.47 -10.00 6.29
CA ARG A 121 -7.67 -11.02 7.35
C ARG A 121 -8.63 -12.10 6.93
N GLU A 122 -9.71 -11.72 6.28
CA GLU A 122 -10.72 -12.69 5.86
C GLU A 122 -10.13 -13.72 4.89
N ALA A 123 -9.38 -13.25 3.89
CA ALA A 123 -8.73 -14.14 2.93
C ALA A 123 -7.68 -15.02 3.59
N LEU A 124 -6.85 -14.44 4.48
CA LEU A 124 -5.84 -15.23 5.21
C LEU A 124 -6.49 -16.29 6.08
N ASN A 125 -7.53 -15.92 6.84
CA ASN A 125 -8.23 -16.88 7.71
C ASN A 125 -8.84 -18.01 6.89
N SER A 126 -9.37 -17.72 5.72
CA SER A 126 -9.89 -18.74 4.82
C SER A 126 -8.80 -19.76 4.43
N ARG A 127 -7.59 -19.28 4.09
CA ARG A 127 -6.47 -20.17 3.74
C ARG A 127 -6.02 -21.02 4.93
N LEU A 128 -5.92 -20.39 6.11
CA LEU A 128 -5.53 -21.11 7.32
C LEU A 128 -6.54 -22.22 7.67
N LYS A 129 -7.82 -21.95 7.50
CA LYS A 129 -8.87 -22.96 7.71
C LYS A 129 -8.77 -24.13 6.73
N MET A 130 -8.21 -23.89 5.55
CA MET A 130 -7.96 -24.93 4.54
C MET A 130 -6.65 -25.70 4.82
N GLY A 131 -5.94 -25.37 5.89
CA GLY A 131 -4.68 -26.02 6.27
C GLY A 131 -3.45 -25.42 5.59
N ILE A 132 -3.58 -24.30 4.87
CA ILE A 132 -2.46 -23.64 4.22
C ILE A 132 -1.85 -22.68 5.23
N ASN A 133 -0.68 -23.03 5.78
CA ASN A 133 -0.03 -22.25 6.83
C ASN A 133 1.45 -21.95 6.54
N SER A 134 1.94 -22.28 5.35
CA SER A 134 3.31 -21.98 4.95
C SER A 134 3.43 -20.48 4.63
N VAL A 135 4.39 -19.82 5.30
CA VAL A 135 4.69 -18.41 5.02
C VAL A 135 5.00 -18.21 3.53
N TYR A 136 5.87 -19.07 2.99
CA TYR A 136 6.28 -18.95 1.59
C TYR A 136 5.09 -19.10 0.62
N VAL A 137 4.25 -20.09 0.84
CA VAL A 137 3.09 -20.33 -0.02
C VAL A 137 2.11 -19.17 0.02
N LEU A 138 1.81 -18.68 1.22
CA LEU A 138 0.89 -17.56 1.39
C LEU A 138 1.48 -16.25 0.83
N ALA A 139 2.78 -16.01 1.06
CA ALA A 139 3.44 -14.82 0.51
C ALA A 139 3.39 -14.82 -1.01
N THR A 140 3.62 -15.98 -1.63
CA THR A 140 3.55 -16.12 -3.09
C THR A 140 2.13 -15.88 -3.60
N GLU A 141 1.13 -16.43 -2.95
CA GLU A 141 -0.26 -16.25 -3.35
C GLU A 141 -0.72 -14.79 -3.26
N PHE A 142 -0.36 -14.13 -2.18
CA PHE A 142 -0.75 -12.74 -1.95
C PHE A 142 0.19 -11.73 -2.62
N LYS A 143 1.28 -12.20 -3.22
CA LYS A 143 2.33 -11.38 -3.86
C LYS A 143 2.87 -10.32 -2.90
N VAL A 144 3.29 -10.78 -1.75
CA VAL A 144 4.01 -9.99 -0.74
C VAL A 144 5.32 -10.69 -0.41
N SER A 145 6.22 -10.00 0.29
CA SER A 145 7.47 -10.60 0.72
C SER A 145 7.20 -11.65 1.82
N ASP A 146 8.12 -12.61 1.95
CA ASP A 146 8.06 -13.60 3.03
C ASP A 146 8.06 -12.91 4.39
N GLN A 147 8.87 -11.86 4.54
CA GLN A 147 8.94 -11.08 5.77
C GLN A 147 7.60 -10.42 6.10
N ALA A 148 6.96 -9.80 5.13
CA ALA A 148 5.67 -9.16 5.34
C ALA A 148 4.61 -10.18 5.76
N MET A 149 4.60 -11.34 5.13
CA MET A 149 3.65 -12.40 5.46
C MET A 149 3.93 -12.97 6.86
N ALA A 150 5.20 -13.19 7.19
CA ALA A 150 5.58 -13.69 8.52
C ALA A 150 5.12 -12.73 9.62
N ILE A 151 5.34 -11.42 9.42
CA ILE A 151 4.89 -10.40 10.36
C ILE A 151 3.35 -10.44 10.48
N ARG A 152 2.66 -10.53 9.35
CA ARG A 152 1.19 -10.56 9.32
C ARG A 152 0.63 -11.76 10.09
N LEU A 153 1.28 -12.90 9.97
CA LEU A 153 0.87 -14.13 10.65
C LEU A 153 1.35 -14.20 12.11
N GLY A 154 2.21 -13.27 12.54
CA GLY A 154 2.78 -13.30 13.88
C GLY A 154 3.79 -14.40 14.07
N VAL A 155 4.45 -14.85 13.03
CA VAL A 155 5.43 -15.95 13.08
C VAL A 155 6.81 -15.37 13.25
N ALA A 156 7.61 -15.99 14.13
CA ALA A 156 9.00 -15.59 14.31
C ALA A 156 9.83 -15.90 13.05
N GLN A 157 10.79 -15.04 12.79
CA GLN A 157 11.71 -15.19 11.66
C GLN A 157 13.09 -15.61 12.12
#